data_05691267648b28432b8439dc60bdb7c5
#
_entry.id   05691267648b28432b8439dc60bdb7c5
#
_cell.length_a   1.000
_cell.length_b   1.000
_cell.length_c   1.000
_cell.angle_alpha   90.00
_cell.angle_beta   90.00
_cell.angle_gamma   90.00
#
_symmetry.space_group_name_H-M   'P 1'
#
loop_
_entity.id
_entity.type
_entity.pdbx_description
1 polymer ?
#
loop_
_entity_poly.entity_id
_entity_poly.type
_entity_poly.pdbx_seq_one_letter_code
_entity_poly.pdbx_strand_id
1 'polypeptide(L)'
;MSDEAAPPSVTRAAIAVLAVAAYGAWAVWNVTAEGLTGPLRSSLNVFFELFASHEPAALALLAAFALATLAVALRAPPAGDAAIANGEENASPWPALTPRRTLMLALLVTLSAWLVQRWVMHGFALSMDEFNTGFEATILATGRLFAPVRDEWIAFVPAVKPVFVVWRGEEHTWYSGYVPVYAVLRAAFRVAHVEAWLNPLCAGASVALVAAVARRLRPAEPQAPLIAVAALITSAQFIVTSGTQYTMPAHLAANLAWLWLVLRDDRRSWVAAALLGGLALGLHNPFPHALFAVPFFWRWLRRREFARLALTLAVYAAFAALWLAWLRMERNGAPGGGMLSLFTIPRLEHWRLNGMNLVLALSWQAPVVALLLPLAILGERRLNDVEKALARGIALTFFFYVLYGSTQGHGWGYRYIYGTLGGAALLAAAAARMLAERVGVLSARRLLTWGGALSLFVLIPLRLWQAERFVRPFAAASAHLAAIDADVLAVETAAVWYGRDLVRNDPALSRPVIVNGSMLSGMGWNALHERYGGRLKLVKADELVALGLRRLPPRVRAP
;
A
#
# COMPACT_ATOMS: atom_id res chain seq x y z
N MET A 1 37.30 9.70 -26.12
CA MET A 1 36.39 10.77 -25.70
C MET A 1 35.20 10.13 -25.06
N SER A 2 35.15 10.07 -23.72
CA SER A 2 34.01 9.57 -22.97
C SER A 2 32.86 10.55 -23.17
N ASP A 3 31.76 10.06 -23.72
CA ASP A 3 30.49 10.77 -23.89
C ASP A 3 29.94 11.05 -22.47
N GLU A 4 30.44 12.11 -21.82
CA GLU A 4 29.96 12.57 -20.53
C GLU A 4 28.53 13.06 -20.74
N ALA A 5 27.57 12.17 -20.47
CA ALA A 5 26.16 12.45 -20.59
C ALA A 5 25.84 13.72 -19.79
N ALA A 6 25.32 14.74 -20.49
CA ALA A 6 24.90 16.00 -19.89
C ALA A 6 24.13 15.77 -18.57
N PRO A 7 24.38 16.57 -17.51
CA PRO A 7 23.77 16.35 -16.21
C PRO A 7 22.24 16.36 -16.32
N PRO A 8 21.55 15.41 -15.67
CA PRO A 8 20.10 15.39 -15.69
C PRO A 8 19.57 16.70 -15.13
N SER A 9 18.66 17.31 -15.85
CA SER A 9 18.19 18.66 -15.52
C SER A 9 17.25 18.60 -14.33
N VAL A 10 17.68 19.09 -13.17
CA VAL A 10 16.82 19.37 -11.99
C VAL A 10 15.60 20.21 -12.41
N THR A 11 15.80 21.14 -13.35
CA THR A 11 14.73 21.93 -13.98
C THR A 11 13.67 21.05 -14.62
N ARG A 12 14.04 20.02 -15.40
CA ARG A 12 13.09 19.09 -16.02
C ARG A 12 12.34 18.27 -14.97
N ALA A 13 13.02 17.83 -13.92
CA ALA A 13 12.37 17.11 -12.83
C ALA A 13 11.35 18.00 -12.09
N ALA A 14 11.71 19.25 -11.78
CA ALA A 14 10.79 20.20 -11.15
C ALA A 14 9.58 20.51 -12.06
N ILE A 15 9.79 20.70 -13.36
CA ILE A 15 8.70 20.89 -14.33
C ILE A 15 7.79 19.66 -14.40
N ALA A 16 8.34 18.45 -14.38
CA ALA A 16 7.54 17.22 -14.36
C ALA A 16 6.66 17.14 -13.11
N VAL A 17 7.19 17.48 -11.94
CA VAL A 17 6.42 17.54 -10.69
C VAL A 17 5.33 18.60 -10.76
N LEU A 18 5.62 19.79 -11.30
CA LEU A 18 4.64 20.87 -11.50
C LEU A 18 3.52 20.44 -12.47
N ALA A 19 3.86 19.73 -13.54
CA ALA A 19 2.88 19.21 -14.48
C ALA A 19 1.93 18.19 -13.81
N VAL A 20 2.48 17.30 -12.96
CA VAL A 20 1.66 16.36 -12.19
C VAL A 20 0.78 17.10 -11.16
N ALA A 21 1.31 18.12 -10.49
CA ALA A 21 0.54 18.93 -9.54
C ALA A 21 -0.59 19.71 -10.25
N ALA A 22 -0.32 20.28 -11.43
CA ALA A 22 -1.31 20.97 -12.25
C ALA A 22 -2.42 20.02 -12.74
N TYR A 23 -2.03 18.83 -13.21
CA TYR A 23 -3.00 17.78 -13.56
C TYR A 23 -3.84 17.37 -12.33
N GLY A 24 -3.22 17.24 -11.16
CA GLY A 24 -3.92 16.93 -9.92
C GLY A 24 -4.94 17.98 -9.54
N ALA A 25 -4.57 19.26 -9.63
CA ALA A 25 -5.48 20.38 -9.38
C ALA A 25 -6.66 20.40 -10.37
N TRP A 26 -6.38 20.18 -11.65
CA TRP A 26 -7.41 20.03 -12.68
C TRP A 26 -8.33 18.83 -12.39
N ALA A 27 -7.78 17.67 -11.99
CA ALA A 27 -8.55 16.49 -11.64
C ALA A 27 -9.45 16.73 -10.42
N VAL A 28 -8.95 17.41 -9.38
CA VAL A 28 -9.74 17.84 -8.21
C VAL A 28 -10.91 18.72 -8.65
N TRP A 29 -10.63 19.73 -9.50
CA TRP A 29 -11.66 20.63 -10.00
C TRP A 29 -12.74 19.88 -10.79
N ASN A 30 -12.36 18.98 -11.71
CA ASN A 30 -13.31 18.19 -12.49
C ASN A 30 -14.18 17.28 -11.62
N VAL A 31 -13.57 16.55 -10.66
CA VAL A 31 -14.30 15.68 -9.74
C VAL A 31 -15.31 16.48 -8.91
N THR A 32 -14.95 17.71 -8.51
CA THR A 32 -15.82 18.59 -7.73
C THR A 32 -16.93 19.19 -8.60
N ALA A 33 -16.59 19.62 -9.84
CA ALA A 33 -17.52 20.26 -10.78
C ALA A 33 -18.55 19.28 -11.38
N GLU A 34 -18.14 18.06 -11.70
CA GLU A 34 -19.05 17.00 -12.18
C GLU A 34 -20.06 16.60 -11.09
N GLY A 35 -19.84 17.07 -9.86
CA GLY A 35 -20.58 16.70 -8.68
C GLY A 35 -20.50 15.19 -8.45
N LEU A 36 -20.14 14.77 -7.26
CA LEU A 36 -20.25 13.36 -6.85
C LEU A 36 -21.72 12.96 -6.70
N THR A 37 -22.56 13.43 -7.66
CA THR A 37 -24.03 13.36 -7.68
C THR A 37 -24.55 11.99 -8.04
N GLY A 38 -23.68 11.11 -8.57
CA GLY A 38 -24.00 9.70 -8.72
C GLY A 38 -24.17 9.01 -7.37
N PRO A 39 -24.94 7.93 -7.29
CA PRO A 39 -25.10 7.19 -6.03
C PRO A 39 -23.73 6.74 -5.53
N LEU A 40 -23.32 7.24 -4.35
CA LEU A 40 -22.06 6.92 -3.65
C LEU A 40 -21.99 5.44 -3.24
N ARG A 41 -22.02 4.53 -4.21
CA ARG A 41 -22.20 3.08 -3.99
C ARG A 41 -21.07 2.23 -4.47
N SER A 42 -20.09 2.82 -5.16
CA SER A 42 -18.93 2.10 -5.70
C SER A 42 -17.62 2.50 -5.02
N SER A 43 -16.64 1.64 -5.09
CA SER A 43 -15.27 1.94 -4.64
C SER A 43 -14.65 3.12 -5.39
N LEU A 44 -15.08 3.38 -6.63
CA LEU A 44 -14.67 4.54 -7.40
C LEU A 44 -15.12 5.85 -6.78
N ASN A 45 -16.35 5.90 -6.27
CA ASN A 45 -16.88 7.11 -5.65
C ASN A 45 -16.08 7.49 -4.40
N VAL A 46 -15.68 6.51 -3.60
CA VAL A 46 -14.75 6.74 -2.48
C VAL A 46 -13.41 7.29 -2.96
N PHE A 47 -12.85 6.68 -4.00
CA PHE A 47 -11.59 7.14 -4.58
C PHE A 47 -11.67 8.61 -5.01
N PHE A 48 -12.69 8.98 -5.76
CA PHE A 48 -12.91 10.36 -6.21
C PHE A 48 -13.13 11.33 -5.05
N GLU A 49 -13.95 10.96 -4.07
CA GLU A 49 -14.21 11.81 -2.92
C GLU A 49 -12.95 12.05 -2.07
N LEU A 50 -12.22 11.00 -1.75
CA LEU A 50 -10.97 11.13 -1.00
C LEU A 50 -9.94 11.93 -1.79
N PHE A 51 -9.86 11.73 -3.11
CA PHE A 51 -8.98 12.50 -3.97
C PHE A 51 -9.35 13.99 -3.92
N ALA A 52 -10.62 14.34 -4.15
CA ALA A 52 -11.07 15.73 -4.16
C ALA A 52 -10.93 16.44 -2.81
N SER A 53 -11.16 15.72 -1.70
CA SER A 53 -11.12 16.31 -0.35
C SER A 53 -9.73 16.31 0.29
N HIS A 54 -8.87 15.35 -0.05
CA HIS A 54 -7.60 15.16 0.64
C HIS A 54 -6.40 15.71 -0.13
N GLU A 55 -6.44 15.76 -1.46
CA GLU A 55 -5.27 16.12 -2.25
C GLU A 55 -4.97 17.62 -2.39
N PRO A 56 -5.93 18.57 -2.32
CA PRO A 56 -5.64 19.99 -2.60
C PRO A 56 -4.48 20.57 -1.78
N ALA A 57 -4.45 20.32 -0.47
CA ALA A 57 -3.39 20.84 0.40
C ALA A 57 -2.02 20.23 0.08
N ALA A 58 -1.97 18.91 -0.17
CA ALA A 58 -0.72 18.23 -0.51
C ALA A 58 -0.20 18.66 -1.90
N LEU A 59 -1.09 18.89 -2.86
CA LEU A 59 -0.74 19.42 -4.18
C LEU A 59 -0.17 20.84 -4.10
N ALA A 60 -0.75 21.70 -3.26
CA ALA A 60 -0.22 23.04 -3.02
C ALA A 60 1.20 22.99 -2.41
N LEU A 61 1.43 22.13 -1.43
CA LEU A 61 2.76 21.91 -0.83
C LEU A 61 3.76 21.38 -1.87
N LEU A 62 3.35 20.41 -2.68
CA LEU A 62 4.18 19.83 -3.73
C LEU A 62 4.55 20.87 -4.79
N ALA A 63 3.59 21.65 -5.26
CA ALA A 63 3.81 22.71 -6.24
C ALA A 63 4.71 23.82 -5.69
N ALA A 64 4.48 24.28 -4.46
CA ALA A 64 5.31 25.30 -3.81
C ALA A 64 6.77 24.83 -3.67
N PHE A 65 6.98 23.56 -3.26
CA PHE A 65 8.32 22.99 -3.15
C PHE A 65 9.01 22.86 -4.52
N ALA A 66 8.28 22.43 -5.56
CA ALA A 66 8.80 22.30 -6.91
C ALA A 66 9.17 23.68 -7.51
N LEU A 67 8.34 24.72 -7.28
CA LEU A 67 8.66 26.09 -7.67
C LEU A 67 9.90 26.64 -6.96
N ALA A 68 10.01 26.42 -5.66
CA ALA A 68 11.21 26.82 -4.90
C ALA A 68 12.46 26.11 -5.44
N THR A 69 12.36 24.81 -5.73
CA THR A 69 13.47 24.05 -6.33
C THR A 69 13.83 24.58 -7.72
N LEU A 70 12.84 24.88 -8.54
CA LEU A 70 13.04 25.47 -9.87
C LEU A 70 13.77 26.82 -9.78
N ALA A 71 13.35 27.67 -8.84
CA ALA A 71 14.00 28.97 -8.61
C ALA A 71 15.48 28.82 -8.19
N VAL A 72 15.78 27.82 -7.33
CA VAL A 72 17.16 27.50 -6.94
C VAL A 72 17.95 26.96 -8.14
N ALA A 73 17.38 26.06 -8.92
CA ALA A 73 18.06 25.46 -10.08
C ALA A 73 18.35 26.47 -11.20
N LEU A 74 17.47 27.45 -11.40
CA LEU A 74 17.66 28.52 -12.41
C LEU A 74 18.71 29.54 -11.98
N ARG A 75 18.90 29.75 -10.67
CA ARG A 75 19.91 30.67 -10.13
C ARG A 75 21.28 30.02 -9.93
N ALA A 76 21.35 28.70 -10.00
CA ALA A 76 22.60 27.97 -9.82
C ALA A 76 23.53 28.21 -11.04
N PRO A 77 24.82 28.50 -10.83
CA PRO A 77 25.78 28.66 -11.92
C PRO A 77 25.91 27.37 -12.75
N PRO A 78 26.38 27.46 -14.00
CA PRO A 78 26.64 26.27 -14.81
C PRO A 78 27.58 25.30 -14.09
N ALA A 79 27.38 24.01 -14.29
CA ALA A 79 28.02 22.91 -13.52
C ALA A 79 29.56 22.82 -13.65
N GLY A 80 30.20 23.61 -14.48
CA GLY A 80 31.68 23.65 -14.65
C GLY A 80 32.41 24.58 -13.68
N ASP A 81 31.78 25.66 -13.26
CA ASP A 81 32.48 26.76 -12.54
C ASP A 81 32.38 26.61 -11.00
N ALA A 82 31.42 25.86 -10.50
CA ALA A 82 31.19 25.73 -9.06
C ALA A 82 32.14 24.70 -8.37
N ALA A 83 32.65 23.73 -9.09
CA ALA A 83 33.53 22.68 -8.54
C ALA A 83 34.97 23.20 -8.30
N ILE A 84 35.39 24.18 -9.08
CA ILE A 84 36.77 24.74 -9.03
C ILE A 84 36.90 25.83 -7.94
N ALA A 85 35.79 26.50 -7.56
CA ALA A 85 35.83 27.65 -6.66
C ALA A 85 35.95 27.32 -5.17
N ASN A 86 35.61 26.10 -4.75
CA ASN A 86 35.42 25.81 -3.32
C ASN A 86 36.22 24.60 -2.82
N GLY A 87 37.38 24.29 -3.14
CA GLY A 87 38.27 23.35 -2.39
C GLY A 87 37.67 22.29 -1.44
N GLU A 88 36.35 22.17 -1.40
CA GLU A 88 35.55 21.32 -0.50
C GLU A 88 35.16 19.97 -1.13
N GLU A 89 35.97 19.44 -2.02
CA GLU A 89 35.63 18.29 -2.88
C GLU A 89 35.35 17.00 -2.12
N ASN A 90 35.59 16.91 -0.80
CA ASN A 90 35.55 15.65 -0.04
C ASN A 90 34.71 15.65 1.25
N ALA A 91 34.11 16.74 1.67
CA ALA A 91 33.30 16.72 2.90
C ALA A 91 31.83 16.41 2.59
N SER A 92 31.41 15.17 2.86
CA SER A 92 29.97 14.85 2.85
C SER A 92 29.22 15.75 3.84
N PRO A 93 28.21 16.53 3.39
CA PRO A 93 27.48 17.44 4.28
C PRO A 93 26.59 16.71 5.31
N TRP A 94 26.50 15.41 5.22
CA TRP A 94 25.64 14.57 6.03
C TRP A 94 26.42 13.55 6.85
N PRO A 95 26.06 13.37 8.15
CA PRO A 95 26.68 12.36 8.96
C PRO A 95 26.35 10.95 8.44
N ALA A 96 27.30 10.03 8.58
CA ALA A 96 27.07 8.62 8.31
C ALA A 96 26.01 8.06 9.28
N LEU A 97 25.09 7.26 8.75
CA LEU A 97 24.10 6.56 9.55
C LEU A 97 24.72 5.30 10.15
N THR A 98 25.06 5.33 11.45
CA THR A 98 25.63 4.17 12.15
C THR A 98 24.60 3.06 12.34
N PRO A 99 25.03 1.79 12.51
CA PRO A 99 24.12 0.68 12.80
C PRO A 99 23.23 0.93 14.04
N ARG A 100 23.79 1.51 15.11
CA ARG A 100 23.03 1.87 16.33
C ARG A 100 21.92 2.89 16.02
N ARG A 101 22.23 3.96 15.28
CA ARG A 101 21.22 4.96 14.85
C ARG A 101 20.19 4.33 13.94
N THR A 102 20.60 3.42 13.03
CA THR A 102 19.65 2.68 12.18
C THR A 102 18.67 1.86 13.03
N LEU A 103 19.15 1.13 14.04
CA LEU A 103 18.29 0.37 14.94
C LEU A 103 17.33 1.28 15.72
N MET A 104 17.83 2.40 16.25
CA MET A 104 16.98 3.37 16.96
C MET A 104 15.86 3.90 16.05
N LEU A 105 16.16 4.26 14.80
CA LEU A 105 15.14 4.71 13.84
C LEU A 105 14.16 3.58 13.48
N ALA A 106 14.63 2.36 13.33
CA ALA A 106 13.77 1.20 13.09
C ALA A 106 12.80 0.96 14.26
N LEU A 107 13.29 1.02 15.49
CA LEU A 107 12.45 0.89 16.69
C LEU A 107 11.46 2.06 16.83
N LEU A 108 11.90 3.29 16.56
CA LEU A 108 11.03 4.46 16.56
C LEU A 108 9.90 4.34 15.54
N VAL A 109 10.21 3.89 14.31
CA VAL A 109 9.22 3.65 13.26
C VAL A 109 8.27 2.52 13.64
N THR A 110 8.79 1.42 14.22
CA THR A 110 7.95 0.34 14.75
C THR A 110 6.94 0.87 15.77
N LEU A 111 7.42 1.64 16.74
CA LEU A 111 6.55 2.23 17.75
C LEU A 111 5.54 3.21 17.13
N SER A 112 5.99 4.10 16.24
CA SER A 112 5.12 5.05 15.54
C SER A 112 4.02 4.35 14.74
N ALA A 113 4.34 3.29 14.00
CA ALA A 113 3.37 2.50 13.26
C ALA A 113 2.36 1.82 14.20
N TRP A 114 2.81 1.31 15.35
CA TRP A 114 1.91 0.76 16.38
C TRP A 114 0.98 1.83 16.96
N LEU A 115 1.49 3.04 17.23
CA LEU A 115 0.68 4.18 17.70
C LEU A 115 -0.35 4.61 16.63
N VAL A 116 0.04 4.65 15.34
CA VAL A 116 -0.88 4.91 14.23
C VAL A 116 -1.99 3.85 14.19
N GLN A 117 -1.63 2.56 14.31
CA GLN A 117 -2.62 1.49 14.36
C GLN A 117 -3.59 1.65 15.54
N ARG A 118 -3.09 2.03 16.70
CA ARG A 118 -3.90 2.12 17.93
C ARG A 118 -4.81 3.34 17.95
N TRP A 119 -4.30 4.50 17.52
CA TRP A 119 -5.00 5.79 17.71
C TRP A 119 -5.58 6.36 16.42
N VAL A 120 -4.94 6.15 15.27
CA VAL A 120 -5.43 6.67 13.99
C VAL A 120 -6.36 5.66 13.31
N MET A 121 -5.96 4.39 13.31
CA MET A 121 -6.77 3.30 12.74
C MET A 121 -7.71 2.66 13.76
N HIS A 122 -7.69 3.07 15.04
CA HIS A 122 -8.52 2.53 16.14
C HIS A 122 -8.43 1.00 16.31
N GLY A 123 -7.32 0.38 15.88
CA GLY A 123 -7.19 -1.08 15.81
C GLY A 123 -8.12 -1.75 14.80
N PHE A 124 -8.81 -0.96 13.99
CA PHE A 124 -9.87 -1.39 13.09
C PHE A 124 -9.32 -1.74 11.70
N ALA A 125 -9.68 -2.90 11.17
CA ALA A 125 -9.40 -3.31 9.81
C ALA A 125 -10.38 -2.61 8.86
N LEU A 126 -10.05 -1.43 8.34
CA LEU A 126 -11.00 -0.59 7.60
C LEU A 126 -11.58 -1.29 6.38
N SER A 127 -10.72 -1.81 5.52
CA SER A 127 -11.16 -2.48 4.30
C SER A 127 -11.46 -3.96 4.51
N MET A 128 -12.27 -4.51 3.61
CA MET A 128 -12.53 -5.95 3.61
C MET A 128 -11.29 -6.76 3.20
N ASP A 129 -10.31 -6.17 2.49
CA ASP A 129 -9.00 -6.80 2.24
C ASP A 129 -8.24 -7.04 3.56
N GLU A 130 -8.29 -6.08 4.49
CA GLU A 130 -7.66 -6.21 5.82
C GLU A 130 -8.42 -7.19 6.71
N PHE A 131 -9.76 -7.09 6.72
CA PHE A 131 -10.64 -7.95 7.52
C PHE A 131 -10.50 -9.42 7.13
N ASN A 132 -10.53 -9.73 5.83
CA ASN A 132 -10.49 -11.10 5.34
C ASN A 132 -9.19 -11.82 5.68
N THR A 133 -8.06 -11.14 5.66
CA THR A 133 -6.80 -11.77 6.11
C THR A 133 -6.82 -12.09 7.60
N GLY A 134 -7.53 -11.30 8.43
CA GLY A 134 -7.79 -11.59 9.85
C GLY A 134 -8.79 -12.72 10.06
N PHE A 135 -9.82 -12.80 9.22
CA PHE A 135 -10.79 -13.88 9.20
C PHE A 135 -10.10 -15.23 8.96
N GLU A 136 -9.26 -15.29 7.92
CA GLU A 136 -8.47 -16.49 7.61
C GLU A 136 -7.47 -16.82 8.72
N ALA A 137 -6.81 -15.82 9.29
CA ALA A 137 -5.89 -16.03 10.40
C ALA A 137 -6.58 -16.63 11.63
N THR A 138 -7.87 -16.31 11.86
CA THR A 138 -8.66 -16.93 12.93
C THR A 138 -8.89 -18.41 12.66
N ILE A 139 -9.19 -18.78 11.42
CA ILE A 139 -9.37 -20.19 11.02
C ILE A 139 -8.05 -20.94 11.18
N LEU A 140 -6.97 -20.43 10.62
CA LEU A 140 -5.64 -21.04 10.66
C LEU A 140 -5.10 -21.20 12.09
N ALA A 141 -5.38 -20.25 12.98
CA ALA A 141 -4.99 -20.33 14.40
C ALA A 141 -5.66 -21.51 15.14
N THR A 142 -6.77 -22.04 14.61
CA THR A 142 -7.41 -23.26 15.14
C THR A 142 -6.87 -24.54 14.51
N GLY A 143 -5.86 -24.47 13.64
CA GLY A 143 -5.29 -25.59 12.89
C GLY A 143 -6.17 -26.09 11.74
N ARG A 144 -7.15 -25.30 11.29
CA ARG A 144 -8.06 -25.64 10.20
C ARG A 144 -7.77 -24.81 8.96
N LEU A 145 -8.13 -25.33 7.78
CA LEU A 145 -8.07 -24.59 6.51
C LEU A 145 -9.41 -23.92 6.18
N PHE A 146 -10.52 -24.47 6.69
CA PHE A 146 -11.88 -23.98 6.48
C PHE A 146 -12.63 -23.99 7.80
N ALA A 147 -13.53 -23.02 7.99
CA ALA A 147 -14.41 -23.00 9.15
C ALA A 147 -15.79 -23.56 8.79
N PRO A 148 -16.36 -24.44 9.62
CA PRO A 148 -17.73 -24.91 9.43
C PRO A 148 -18.72 -23.78 9.74
N VAL A 149 -19.78 -23.69 8.94
CA VAL A 149 -20.94 -22.84 9.24
C VAL A 149 -21.99 -23.70 9.95
N ARG A 150 -22.50 -23.23 11.08
CA ARG A 150 -23.54 -23.94 11.84
C ARG A 150 -24.81 -24.09 10.99
N ASP A 151 -25.47 -25.24 11.07
CA ASP A 151 -26.65 -25.61 10.23
C ASP A 151 -27.72 -24.53 10.25
N GLU A 152 -27.93 -23.91 11.41
CA GLU A 152 -28.93 -22.85 11.61
C GLU A 152 -28.68 -21.61 10.74
N TRP A 153 -27.44 -21.39 10.25
CA TRP A 153 -27.05 -20.22 9.46
C TRP A 153 -26.89 -20.53 7.97
N ILE A 154 -26.98 -21.79 7.55
CA ILE A 154 -26.79 -22.19 6.15
C ILE A 154 -27.76 -21.43 5.23
N ALA A 155 -29.05 -21.37 5.59
CA ALA A 155 -30.06 -20.64 4.82
C ALA A 155 -29.82 -19.11 4.79
N PHE A 156 -29.08 -18.60 5.76
CA PHE A 156 -28.80 -17.17 5.92
C PHE A 156 -27.39 -16.75 5.46
N VAL A 157 -26.60 -17.69 4.93
CA VAL A 157 -25.21 -17.39 4.47
C VAL A 157 -25.12 -16.12 3.60
N PRO A 158 -26.02 -15.87 2.63
CA PRO A 158 -25.95 -14.63 1.84
C PRO A 158 -26.03 -13.35 2.69
N ALA A 159 -26.78 -13.39 3.80
CA ALA A 159 -26.98 -12.24 4.68
C ALA A 159 -25.95 -12.11 5.80
N VAL A 160 -25.33 -13.21 6.25
CA VAL A 160 -24.32 -13.20 7.34
C VAL A 160 -22.88 -13.23 6.84
N LYS A 161 -22.66 -13.55 5.57
CA LYS A 161 -21.33 -13.71 4.98
C LYS A 161 -20.66 -12.36 4.77
N PRO A 162 -19.46 -12.11 5.35
CA PRO A 162 -18.68 -10.94 5.05
C PRO A 162 -18.31 -10.84 3.56
N VAL A 163 -18.08 -9.63 3.08
CA VAL A 163 -17.64 -9.38 1.69
C VAL A 163 -16.29 -10.08 1.47
N PHE A 164 -16.11 -10.72 0.31
CA PHE A 164 -14.93 -11.51 -0.11
C PHE A 164 -14.69 -12.81 0.67
N VAL A 165 -15.50 -13.16 1.66
CA VAL A 165 -15.51 -14.52 2.20
C VAL A 165 -16.16 -15.44 1.18
N VAL A 166 -15.57 -16.60 0.93
CA VAL A 166 -16.05 -17.61 0.00
C VAL A 166 -16.82 -18.67 0.77
N TRP A 167 -17.98 -19.05 0.26
CA TRP A 167 -18.83 -20.11 0.78
C TRP A 167 -18.69 -21.38 -0.06
N ARG A 168 -18.43 -22.50 0.58
CA ARG A 168 -18.39 -23.84 -0.01
C ARG A 168 -19.69 -24.58 0.37
N GLY A 169 -20.66 -24.50 -0.53
CA GLY A 169 -22.02 -24.95 -0.24
C GLY A 169 -22.14 -26.43 0.10
N GLU A 170 -21.43 -27.30 -0.62
CA GLU A 170 -21.52 -28.77 -0.41
C GLU A 170 -20.91 -29.20 0.93
N GLU A 171 -19.83 -28.55 1.35
CA GLU A 171 -19.15 -28.91 2.61
C GLU A 171 -19.58 -28.06 3.80
N HIS A 172 -20.52 -27.13 3.60
CA HIS A 172 -20.99 -26.19 4.62
C HIS A 172 -19.86 -25.45 5.35
N THR A 173 -18.85 -25.04 4.60
CA THR A 173 -17.68 -24.33 5.13
C THR A 173 -17.45 -23.00 4.43
N TRP A 174 -16.70 -22.11 5.06
CA TRP A 174 -16.28 -20.85 4.49
C TRP A 174 -14.83 -20.51 4.84
N TYR A 175 -14.23 -19.57 4.10
CA TYR A 175 -12.84 -19.15 4.24
C TYR A 175 -12.63 -17.81 3.51
N SER A 176 -11.45 -17.19 3.67
CA SER A 176 -11.08 -15.98 2.92
C SER A 176 -10.63 -16.32 1.49
N GLY A 177 -11.07 -15.56 0.50
CA GLY A 177 -10.67 -15.74 -0.91
C GLY A 177 -9.26 -15.24 -1.28
N TYR A 178 -8.31 -15.23 -0.33
CA TYR A 178 -6.94 -14.75 -0.54
C TYR A 178 -5.91 -15.85 -0.35
N VAL A 179 -4.75 -15.73 -1.03
CA VAL A 179 -3.60 -16.62 -0.79
C VAL A 179 -3.10 -16.50 0.66
N PRO A 180 -2.63 -17.59 1.30
CA PRO A 180 -2.66 -17.71 2.75
C PRO A 180 -1.44 -17.16 3.48
N VAL A 181 -0.31 -16.81 2.82
CA VAL A 181 0.96 -16.54 3.52
C VAL A 181 0.83 -15.41 4.55
N TYR A 182 0.14 -14.32 4.22
CA TYR A 182 -0.04 -13.23 5.19
C TYR A 182 -1.00 -13.63 6.33
N ALA A 183 -2.04 -14.40 6.03
CA ALA A 183 -2.93 -14.94 7.05
C ALA A 183 -2.21 -15.91 7.99
N VAL A 184 -1.28 -16.74 7.48
CA VAL A 184 -0.42 -17.60 8.30
C VAL A 184 0.46 -16.78 9.24
N LEU A 185 1.08 -15.70 8.73
CA LEU A 185 1.86 -14.79 9.58
C LEU A 185 0.98 -14.17 10.68
N ARG A 186 -0.20 -13.66 10.32
CA ARG A 186 -1.17 -13.14 11.30
C ARG A 186 -1.60 -14.18 12.31
N ALA A 187 -1.86 -15.43 11.89
CA ALA A 187 -2.23 -16.52 12.78
C ALA A 187 -1.12 -16.83 13.79
N ALA A 188 0.14 -16.88 13.35
CA ALA A 188 1.29 -17.08 14.23
C ALA A 188 1.42 -15.96 15.29
N PHE A 189 1.28 -14.69 14.86
CA PHE A 189 1.30 -13.55 15.77
C PHE A 189 0.08 -13.50 16.68
N ARG A 190 -1.08 -13.96 16.23
CA ARG A 190 -2.32 -14.08 17.03
C ARG A 190 -2.17 -15.13 18.13
N VAL A 191 -1.64 -16.31 17.82
CA VAL A 191 -1.35 -17.36 18.80
C VAL A 191 -0.37 -16.86 19.87
N ALA A 192 0.59 -16.01 19.47
CA ALA A 192 1.51 -15.34 20.38
C ALA A 192 0.92 -14.10 21.09
N HIS A 193 -0.36 -13.75 20.86
CA HIS A 193 -1.05 -12.56 21.40
C HIS A 193 -0.40 -11.21 21.04
N VAL A 194 0.33 -11.15 19.92
CA VAL A 194 1.05 -9.94 19.46
C VAL A 194 0.70 -9.53 18.01
N GLU A 195 -0.48 -9.91 17.51
CA GLU A 195 -0.90 -9.67 16.12
C GLU A 195 -0.79 -8.20 15.71
N ALA A 196 -1.09 -7.27 16.63
CA ALA A 196 -0.99 -5.83 16.40
C ALA A 196 0.44 -5.34 16.05
N TRP A 197 1.47 -6.14 16.31
CA TRP A 197 2.87 -5.79 16.05
C TRP A 197 3.36 -6.24 14.67
N LEU A 198 2.62 -7.05 13.92
CA LEU A 198 3.12 -7.61 12.64
C LEU A 198 3.52 -6.51 11.64
N ASN A 199 2.61 -5.61 11.29
CA ASN A 199 2.92 -4.53 10.35
C ASN A 199 3.88 -3.48 10.89
N PRO A 200 3.78 -3.03 12.16
CA PRO A 200 4.81 -2.22 12.80
C PRO A 200 6.22 -2.82 12.70
N LEU A 201 6.39 -4.11 12.95
CA LEU A 201 7.68 -4.80 12.82
C LEU A 201 8.15 -4.87 11.36
N CYS A 202 7.24 -5.11 10.41
CA CYS A 202 7.57 -5.03 8.98
C CYS A 202 8.08 -3.63 8.58
N ALA A 203 7.49 -2.57 9.14
CA ALA A 203 7.92 -1.19 8.89
C ALA A 203 9.33 -0.93 9.45
N GLY A 204 9.59 -1.30 10.71
CA GLY A 204 10.92 -1.20 11.32
C GLY A 204 11.98 -2.02 10.56
N ALA A 205 11.64 -3.25 10.18
CA ALA A 205 12.49 -4.09 9.35
C ALA A 205 12.81 -3.43 7.99
N SER A 206 11.84 -2.77 7.36
CA SER A 206 12.03 -2.04 6.10
C SER A 206 13.04 -0.91 6.24
N VAL A 207 13.03 -0.17 7.36
CA VAL A 207 14.03 0.88 7.66
C VAL A 207 15.44 0.29 7.78
N ALA A 208 15.58 -0.81 8.54
CA ALA A 208 16.87 -1.47 8.71
C ALA A 208 17.40 -2.01 7.38
N LEU A 209 16.54 -2.63 6.58
CA LEU A 209 16.88 -3.22 5.29
C LEU A 209 17.24 -2.15 4.25
N VAL A 210 16.49 -1.04 4.15
CA VAL A 210 16.85 0.07 3.26
C VAL A 210 18.24 0.60 3.59
N ALA A 211 18.55 0.82 4.87
CA ALA A 211 19.87 1.26 5.29
C ALA A 211 20.97 0.24 4.92
N ALA A 212 20.72 -1.05 5.13
CA ALA A 212 21.67 -2.11 4.80
C ALA A 212 21.92 -2.22 3.29
N VAL A 213 20.86 -2.12 2.48
CA VAL A 213 20.94 -2.13 1.02
C VAL A 213 21.67 -0.89 0.50
N ALA A 214 21.34 0.30 1.02
CA ALA A 214 22.00 1.56 0.61
C ALA A 214 23.51 1.53 0.87
N ARG A 215 23.96 1.03 2.06
CA ARG A 215 25.38 0.85 2.35
C ARG A 215 26.09 -0.06 1.34
N ARG A 216 25.40 -1.09 0.87
CA ARG A 216 25.98 -2.05 -0.07
C ARG A 216 25.99 -1.54 -1.51
N LEU A 217 24.99 -0.76 -1.89
CA LEU A 217 24.90 -0.19 -3.23
C LEU A 217 25.85 0.99 -3.45
N ARG A 218 26.13 1.74 -2.37
CA ARG A 218 26.93 2.98 -2.41
C ARG A 218 27.97 3.03 -1.28
N PRO A 219 28.93 2.09 -1.26
CA PRO A 219 29.91 2.01 -0.17
C PRO A 219 30.81 3.24 -0.06
N ALA A 220 31.04 3.94 -1.17
CA ALA A 220 31.80 5.19 -1.21
C ALA A 220 31.03 6.44 -0.74
N GLU A 221 29.72 6.30 -0.50
CA GLU A 221 28.83 7.41 -0.11
C GLU A 221 28.24 7.16 1.30
N PRO A 222 28.95 7.52 2.38
CA PRO A 222 28.54 7.20 3.75
C PRO A 222 27.21 7.83 4.17
N GLN A 223 26.75 8.87 3.46
CA GLN A 223 25.45 9.54 3.65
C GLN A 223 24.28 8.82 2.94
N ALA A 224 24.52 7.97 1.96
CA ALA A 224 23.45 7.32 1.19
C ALA A 224 22.44 6.55 2.06
N PRO A 225 22.86 5.80 3.11
CA PRO A 225 21.92 5.15 4.02
C PRO A 225 21.02 6.14 4.77
N LEU A 226 21.54 7.28 5.19
CA LEU A 226 20.76 8.31 5.88
C LEU A 226 19.71 8.91 4.95
N ILE A 227 20.09 9.26 3.72
CA ILE A 227 19.17 9.84 2.73
C ILE A 227 18.08 8.82 2.35
N ALA A 228 18.44 7.55 2.12
CA ALA A 228 17.47 6.52 1.79
C ALA A 228 16.48 6.27 2.94
N VAL A 229 16.96 6.19 4.18
CA VAL A 229 16.09 6.04 5.36
C VAL A 229 15.21 7.28 5.53
N ALA A 230 15.76 8.48 5.44
CA ALA A 230 14.99 9.72 5.51
C ALA A 230 13.90 9.76 4.43
N ALA A 231 14.21 9.40 3.18
CA ALA A 231 13.25 9.33 2.09
C ALA A 231 12.10 8.37 2.40
N LEU A 232 12.37 7.22 3.04
CA LEU A 232 11.34 6.25 3.41
C LEU A 232 10.49 6.74 4.59
N ILE A 233 11.10 7.19 5.69
CA ILE A 233 10.37 7.55 6.91
C ILE A 233 9.62 8.88 6.81
N THR A 234 9.97 9.75 5.86
CA THR A 234 9.22 10.97 5.54
C THR A 234 8.12 10.75 4.50
N SER A 235 7.91 9.53 4.01
CA SER A 235 6.75 9.16 3.19
C SER A 235 5.51 9.04 4.08
N ALA A 236 4.50 9.88 3.86
CA ALA A 236 3.23 9.77 4.54
C ALA A 236 2.53 8.44 4.20
N GLN A 237 2.66 7.96 2.97
CA GLN A 237 2.14 6.66 2.56
C GLN A 237 2.77 5.52 3.38
N PHE A 238 4.09 5.56 3.58
CA PHE A 238 4.79 4.56 4.40
C PHE A 238 4.28 4.56 5.84
N ILE A 239 4.20 5.72 6.48
CA ILE A 239 3.81 5.84 7.90
C ILE A 239 2.34 5.44 8.10
N VAL A 240 1.41 5.98 7.31
CA VAL A 240 -0.02 5.71 7.48
C VAL A 240 -0.35 4.24 7.19
N THR A 241 0.17 3.69 6.08
CA THR A 241 -0.11 2.29 5.70
C THR A 241 0.54 1.29 6.67
N SER A 242 1.67 1.62 7.29
CA SER A 242 2.32 0.77 8.29
C SER A 242 1.47 0.56 9.56
N GLY A 243 0.55 1.48 9.85
CA GLY A 243 -0.43 1.33 10.95
C GLY A 243 -1.72 0.59 10.56
N THR A 244 -1.88 0.18 9.32
CA THR A 244 -3.03 -0.60 8.84
C THR A 244 -2.82 -2.10 9.03
N GLN A 245 -3.83 -2.90 8.73
CA GLN A 245 -3.74 -4.35 8.68
C GLN A 245 -3.60 -4.89 7.23
N TYR A 246 -3.28 -4.02 6.28
CA TYR A 246 -2.97 -4.40 4.89
C TYR A 246 -1.70 -5.26 4.80
N THR A 247 -1.62 -6.07 3.75
CA THR A 247 -0.45 -6.89 3.42
C THR A 247 0.76 -6.10 2.91
N MET A 248 0.57 -4.84 2.56
CA MET A 248 1.58 -4.00 1.89
C MET A 248 2.87 -3.80 2.68
N PRO A 249 2.86 -3.58 4.02
CA PRO A 249 4.09 -3.50 4.80
C PRO A 249 4.91 -4.79 4.76
N ALA A 250 4.23 -5.96 4.74
CA ALA A 250 4.90 -7.24 4.60
C ALA A 250 5.51 -7.41 3.19
N HIS A 251 4.83 -6.98 2.12
CA HIS A 251 5.40 -6.98 0.77
C HIS A 251 6.65 -6.09 0.67
N LEU A 252 6.63 -4.90 1.24
CA LEU A 252 7.77 -4.00 1.25
C LEU A 252 8.97 -4.61 1.97
N ALA A 253 8.75 -5.15 3.17
CA ALA A 253 9.79 -5.81 3.95
C ALA A 253 10.35 -7.03 3.22
N ALA A 254 9.49 -7.86 2.62
CA ALA A 254 9.90 -9.02 1.83
C ALA A 254 10.71 -8.63 0.59
N ASN A 255 10.30 -7.60 -0.17
CA ASN A 255 11.03 -7.10 -1.34
C ASN A 255 12.42 -6.58 -0.95
N LEU A 256 12.53 -5.84 0.15
CA LEU A 256 13.81 -5.32 0.63
C LEU A 256 14.71 -6.43 1.18
N ALA A 257 14.16 -7.40 1.91
CA ALA A 257 14.91 -8.56 2.39
C ALA A 257 15.39 -9.43 1.22
N TRP A 258 14.53 -9.65 0.23
CA TRP A 258 14.89 -10.33 -1.02
C TRP A 258 16.04 -9.60 -1.73
N LEU A 259 15.94 -8.28 -1.89
CA LEU A 259 17.01 -7.48 -2.51
C LEU A 259 18.31 -7.55 -1.72
N TRP A 260 18.25 -7.48 -0.40
CA TRP A 260 19.43 -7.60 0.45
C TRP A 260 20.13 -8.96 0.29
N LEU A 261 19.36 -10.05 0.20
CA LEU A 261 19.88 -11.40 -0.09
C LEU A 261 20.45 -11.50 -1.50
N VAL A 262 19.76 -10.94 -2.50
CA VAL A 262 20.19 -10.90 -3.90
C VAL A 262 21.54 -10.20 -4.08
N LEU A 263 21.81 -9.18 -3.26
CA LEU A 263 23.08 -8.45 -3.31
C LEU A 263 24.24 -9.20 -2.64
N ARG A 264 23.99 -10.33 -2.00
CA ARG A 264 25.03 -11.20 -1.47
C ARG A 264 25.47 -12.19 -2.54
N ASP A 265 26.77 -12.32 -2.73
CA ASP A 265 27.33 -13.20 -3.76
C ASP A 265 27.70 -14.57 -3.19
N ASP A 266 26.72 -15.22 -2.51
CA ASP A 266 26.87 -16.57 -1.98
C ASP A 266 25.62 -17.41 -2.27
N ARG A 267 25.84 -18.72 -2.49
CA ARG A 267 24.78 -19.67 -2.88
C ARG A 267 23.66 -19.79 -1.83
N ARG A 268 23.98 -19.67 -0.54
CA ARG A 268 22.98 -19.77 0.54
C ARG A 268 22.00 -18.58 0.46
N SER A 269 22.54 -17.39 0.24
CA SER A 269 21.72 -16.19 0.06
C SER A 269 20.86 -16.26 -1.22
N TRP A 270 21.35 -16.87 -2.29
CA TRP A 270 20.53 -17.07 -3.51
C TRP A 270 19.36 -18.01 -3.26
N VAL A 271 19.59 -19.15 -2.57
CA VAL A 271 18.51 -20.07 -2.19
C VAL A 271 17.52 -19.39 -1.26
N ALA A 272 17.99 -18.66 -0.25
CA ALA A 272 17.15 -17.94 0.69
C ALA A 272 16.31 -16.86 -0.04
N ALA A 273 16.90 -16.13 -1.00
CA ALA A 273 16.17 -15.17 -1.82
C ALA A 273 15.07 -15.85 -2.66
N ALA A 274 15.38 -16.98 -3.31
CA ALA A 274 14.42 -17.72 -4.09
C ALA A 274 13.22 -18.20 -3.25
N LEU A 275 13.50 -18.78 -2.07
CA LEU A 275 12.44 -19.23 -1.13
C LEU A 275 11.59 -18.05 -0.62
N LEU A 276 12.25 -16.98 -0.18
CA LEU A 276 11.56 -15.76 0.29
C LEU A 276 10.69 -15.17 -0.81
N GLY A 277 11.18 -15.11 -2.05
CA GLY A 277 10.42 -14.61 -3.19
C GLY A 277 9.21 -15.51 -3.51
N GLY A 278 9.36 -16.82 -3.46
CA GLY A 278 8.26 -17.77 -3.61
C GLY A 278 7.17 -17.57 -2.55
N LEU A 279 7.56 -17.34 -1.28
CA LEU A 279 6.62 -16.98 -0.21
C LEU A 279 5.97 -15.61 -0.47
N ALA A 280 6.74 -14.62 -0.94
CA ALA A 280 6.23 -13.29 -1.21
C ALA A 280 5.17 -13.27 -2.33
N LEU A 281 5.22 -14.20 -3.31
CA LEU A 281 4.14 -14.40 -4.29
C LEU A 281 2.81 -14.78 -3.63
N GLY A 282 2.84 -15.39 -2.45
CA GLY A 282 1.66 -15.84 -1.70
C GLY A 282 1.21 -14.90 -0.57
N LEU A 283 1.78 -13.70 -0.43
CA LEU A 283 1.37 -12.79 0.65
C LEU A 283 -0.08 -12.27 0.48
N HIS A 284 -0.48 -11.89 -0.72
CA HIS A 284 -1.84 -11.43 -1.04
C HIS A 284 -2.19 -11.69 -2.50
N ASN A 285 -1.31 -11.25 -3.38
CA ASN A 285 -1.30 -11.56 -4.81
C ASN A 285 0.16 -11.50 -5.30
N PRO A 286 0.50 -12.16 -6.42
CA PRO A 286 1.89 -12.31 -6.86
C PRO A 286 2.52 -11.01 -7.39
N PHE A 287 1.73 -10.04 -7.82
CA PHE A 287 2.20 -8.90 -8.61
C PHE A 287 3.20 -7.99 -7.89
N PRO A 288 3.02 -7.59 -6.60
CA PRO A 288 3.95 -6.67 -5.94
C PRO A 288 5.38 -7.20 -5.87
N HIS A 289 5.55 -8.52 -5.72
CA HIS A 289 6.87 -9.14 -5.72
C HIS A 289 7.35 -9.49 -7.13
N ALA A 290 6.51 -10.07 -7.98
CA ALA A 290 6.89 -10.46 -9.33
C ALA A 290 7.39 -9.27 -10.15
N LEU A 291 6.64 -8.14 -10.15
CA LEU A 291 7.01 -6.93 -10.87
C LEU A 291 8.29 -6.28 -10.32
N PHE A 292 8.53 -6.40 -9.01
CA PHE A 292 9.78 -5.98 -8.38
C PHE A 292 10.95 -6.85 -8.83
N ALA A 293 10.78 -8.18 -8.94
CA ALA A 293 11.84 -9.14 -9.23
C ALA A 293 12.21 -9.23 -10.72
N VAL A 294 11.25 -9.06 -11.64
CA VAL A 294 11.44 -9.23 -13.11
C VAL A 294 12.64 -8.46 -13.66
N PRO A 295 12.90 -7.17 -13.33
CA PRO A 295 14.07 -6.47 -13.85
C PRO A 295 15.41 -7.07 -13.40
N PHE A 296 15.44 -7.74 -12.24
CA PHE A 296 16.63 -8.46 -11.76
C PHE A 296 16.84 -9.77 -12.53
N PHE A 297 15.76 -10.47 -12.91
CA PHE A 297 15.85 -11.65 -13.77
C PHE A 297 16.41 -11.28 -15.15
N TRP A 298 15.95 -10.15 -15.70
CA TRP A 298 16.51 -9.61 -16.94
C TRP A 298 18.00 -9.26 -16.79
N ARG A 299 18.41 -8.66 -15.66
CA ARG A 299 19.80 -8.36 -15.35
C ARG A 299 20.66 -9.65 -15.28
N TRP A 300 20.17 -10.70 -14.61
CA TRP A 300 20.87 -11.97 -14.53
C TRP A 300 21.00 -12.65 -15.89
N LEU A 301 19.95 -12.62 -16.70
CA LEU A 301 19.98 -13.13 -18.07
C LEU A 301 21.05 -12.43 -18.91
N ARG A 302 21.11 -11.09 -18.86
CA ARG A 302 22.13 -10.30 -19.58
C ARG A 302 23.53 -10.54 -19.09
N ARG A 303 23.70 -10.82 -17.80
CA ARG A 303 25.01 -11.15 -17.19
C ARG A 303 25.37 -12.63 -17.31
N ARG A 304 24.54 -13.45 -17.93
CA ARG A 304 24.72 -14.90 -18.08
C ARG A 304 24.77 -15.65 -16.75
N GLU A 305 24.14 -15.12 -15.70
CA GLU A 305 24.00 -15.76 -14.37
C GLU A 305 22.90 -16.85 -14.42
N PHE A 306 23.01 -17.80 -15.40
CA PHE A 306 21.95 -18.76 -15.72
C PHE A 306 21.60 -19.70 -14.56
N ALA A 307 22.58 -20.16 -13.81
CA ALA A 307 22.32 -21.06 -12.67
C ALA A 307 21.46 -20.39 -11.60
N ARG A 308 21.72 -19.11 -11.30
CA ARG A 308 20.95 -18.31 -10.37
C ARG A 308 19.54 -18.06 -10.88
N LEU A 309 19.42 -17.69 -12.15
CA LEU A 309 18.11 -17.46 -12.80
C LEU A 309 17.28 -18.74 -12.80
N ALA A 310 17.85 -19.88 -13.24
CA ALA A 310 17.16 -21.16 -13.30
C ALA A 310 16.71 -21.65 -11.93
N LEU A 311 17.56 -21.57 -10.91
CA LEU A 311 17.20 -21.89 -9.52
C LEU A 311 16.00 -21.07 -9.06
N THR A 312 16.08 -19.74 -9.24
CA THR A 312 15.01 -18.83 -8.79
C THR A 312 13.70 -19.10 -9.51
N LEU A 313 13.73 -19.27 -10.84
CA LEU A 313 12.53 -19.58 -11.64
C LEU A 313 11.93 -20.94 -11.28
N ALA A 314 12.75 -21.96 -11.02
CA ALA A 314 12.26 -23.28 -10.59
C ALA A 314 11.54 -23.21 -9.24
N VAL A 315 12.13 -22.51 -8.26
CA VAL A 315 11.50 -22.29 -6.94
C VAL A 315 10.22 -21.48 -7.07
N TYR A 316 10.22 -20.40 -7.86
CA TYR A 316 9.02 -19.58 -8.08
C TYR A 316 7.92 -20.38 -8.78
N ALA A 317 8.25 -21.23 -9.74
CA ALA A 317 7.28 -22.11 -10.40
C ALA A 317 6.65 -23.10 -9.42
N ALA A 318 7.44 -23.68 -8.52
CA ALA A 318 6.92 -24.57 -7.46
C ALA A 318 5.97 -23.85 -6.52
N PHE A 319 6.33 -22.65 -6.04
CA PHE A 319 5.42 -21.85 -5.21
C PHE A 319 4.20 -21.36 -5.98
N ALA A 320 4.35 -20.95 -7.24
CA ALA A 320 3.22 -20.58 -8.08
C ALA A 320 2.23 -21.74 -8.25
N ALA A 321 2.74 -22.97 -8.47
CA ALA A 321 1.92 -24.17 -8.54
C ALA A 321 1.19 -24.42 -7.19
N LEU A 322 1.86 -24.24 -6.06
CA LEU A 322 1.25 -24.35 -4.73
C LEU A 322 0.13 -23.32 -4.52
N TRP A 323 0.36 -22.04 -4.87
CA TRP A 323 -0.65 -21.00 -4.73
C TRP A 323 -1.81 -21.17 -5.71
N LEU A 324 -1.55 -21.66 -6.91
CA LEU A 324 -2.62 -22.01 -7.86
C LEU A 324 -3.44 -23.21 -7.37
N ALA A 325 -2.79 -24.21 -6.76
CA ALA A 325 -3.51 -25.34 -6.12
C ALA A 325 -4.39 -24.84 -4.99
N TRP A 326 -3.88 -23.95 -4.13
CA TRP A 326 -4.68 -23.28 -3.09
C TRP A 326 -5.91 -22.60 -3.68
N LEU A 327 -5.74 -21.71 -4.66
CA LEU A 327 -6.85 -21.00 -5.29
C LEU A 327 -7.85 -21.93 -6.03
N ARG A 328 -7.43 -23.12 -6.46
CA ARG A 328 -8.33 -24.13 -7.05
C ARG A 328 -9.16 -24.86 -6.00
N MET A 329 -8.58 -25.19 -4.85
CA MET A 329 -9.34 -25.74 -3.72
C MET A 329 -10.45 -24.78 -3.27
N GLU A 330 -10.17 -23.49 -3.37
CA GLU A 330 -11.11 -22.41 -3.05
C GLU A 330 -12.34 -22.37 -3.96
N ARG A 331 -12.20 -22.73 -5.22
CA ARG A 331 -13.24 -22.50 -6.24
C ARG A 331 -14.16 -23.69 -6.50
N ASN A 332 -14.00 -24.82 -5.79
CA ASN A 332 -14.75 -26.06 -6.07
C ASN A 332 -14.84 -26.40 -7.58
N GLY A 333 -13.75 -26.17 -8.33
CA GLY A 333 -13.72 -26.42 -9.76
C GLY A 333 -14.49 -25.42 -10.65
N ALA A 334 -15.12 -24.38 -10.08
CA ALA A 334 -15.79 -23.37 -10.89
C ALA A 334 -14.75 -22.65 -11.79
N PRO A 335 -14.98 -22.54 -13.10
CA PRO A 335 -14.07 -21.87 -14.02
C PRO A 335 -14.00 -20.38 -13.62
N GLY A 336 -12.95 -20.00 -12.91
CA GLY A 336 -12.62 -18.60 -12.71
C GLY A 336 -12.24 -18.02 -14.07
N GLY A 337 -12.58 -16.77 -14.35
CA GLY A 337 -12.08 -16.07 -15.49
C GLY A 337 -10.57 -16.26 -15.58
N GLY A 338 -10.04 -16.59 -16.76
CA GLY A 338 -8.61 -16.81 -16.96
C GLY A 338 -7.80 -15.57 -16.58
N MET A 339 -6.49 -15.71 -16.40
CA MET A 339 -5.60 -14.60 -16.03
C MET A 339 -5.77 -13.37 -16.97
N LEU A 340 -6.13 -13.58 -18.23
CA LEU A 340 -6.39 -12.52 -19.20
C LEU A 340 -7.62 -11.66 -18.85
N SER A 341 -8.61 -12.19 -18.10
CA SER A 341 -9.77 -11.41 -17.65
C SER A 341 -9.42 -10.32 -16.62
N LEU A 342 -8.21 -10.39 -16.03
CA LEU A 342 -7.71 -9.36 -15.13
C LEU A 342 -7.23 -8.10 -15.88
N PHE A 343 -7.06 -8.18 -17.19
CA PHE A 343 -6.57 -7.07 -18.01
C PHE A 343 -7.69 -6.49 -18.85
N THR A 344 -7.66 -5.17 -18.98
CA THR A 344 -8.59 -4.43 -19.83
C THR A 344 -7.82 -3.52 -20.79
N ILE A 345 -8.38 -3.31 -21.97
CA ILE A 345 -7.87 -2.26 -22.87
C ILE A 345 -8.21 -0.91 -22.21
N PRO A 346 -7.20 -0.06 -21.90
CA PRO A 346 -7.45 1.20 -21.21
C PRO A 346 -8.33 2.12 -22.05
N ARG A 347 -9.50 2.49 -21.52
CA ARG A 347 -10.37 3.54 -22.05
C ARG A 347 -9.94 4.90 -21.45
N LEU A 348 -10.50 6.00 -21.95
CA LEU A 348 -10.18 7.35 -21.47
C LEU A 348 -10.35 7.47 -19.94
N GLU A 349 -11.37 6.85 -19.37
CA GLU A 349 -11.61 6.81 -17.93
C GLU A 349 -10.49 6.12 -17.16
N HIS A 350 -9.95 5.02 -17.69
CA HIS A 350 -8.80 4.33 -17.08
C HIS A 350 -7.54 5.20 -17.09
N TRP A 351 -7.31 5.96 -18.17
CA TRP A 351 -6.18 6.90 -18.24
C TRP A 351 -6.35 8.05 -17.23
N ARG A 352 -7.58 8.58 -17.07
CA ARG A 352 -7.90 9.59 -16.05
C ARG A 352 -7.61 9.07 -14.65
N LEU A 353 -8.09 7.86 -14.30
CA LEU A 353 -7.85 7.21 -13.02
C LEU A 353 -6.35 6.97 -12.76
N ASN A 354 -5.62 6.52 -13.77
CA ASN A 354 -4.19 6.28 -13.62
C ASN A 354 -3.37 7.57 -13.51
N GLY A 355 -3.81 8.65 -14.15
CA GLY A 355 -3.27 10.00 -13.90
C GLY A 355 -3.46 10.44 -12.45
N MET A 356 -4.64 10.22 -11.88
CA MET A 356 -4.91 10.46 -10.46
C MET A 356 -4.05 9.56 -9.55
N ASN A 357 -3.83 8.30 -9.91
CA ASN A 357 -2.92 7.40 -9.21
C ASN A 357 -1.47 7.91 -9.24
N LEU A 358 -1.02 8.48 -10.37
CA LEU A 358 0.30 9.11 -10.44
C LEU A 358 0.41 10.33 -9.50
N VAL A 359 -0.65 11.13 -9.41
CA VAL A 359 -0.73 12.21 -8.42
C VAL A 359 -0.59 11.65 -7.01
N LEU A 360 -1.35 10.62 -6.64
CA LEU A 360 -1.26 9.98 -5.33
C LEU A 360 0.12 9.37 -5.06
N ALA A 361 0.78 8.83 -6.09
CA ALA A 361 2.13 8.29 -5.97
C ALA A 361 3.15 9.34 -5.56
N LEU A 362 2.97 10.61 -5.93
CA LEU A 362 3.86 11.71 -5.60
C LEU A 362 3.40 12.53 -4.39
N SER A 363 2.11 12.87 -4.29
CA SER A 363 1.56 13.73 -3.23
C SER A 363 1.57 13.11 -1.83
N TRP A 364 1.77 11.79 -1.74
CA TRP A 364 1.91 11.06 -0.47
C TRP A 364 3.37 10.81 -0.08
N GLN A 365 4.31 11.24 -0.92
CA GLN A 365 5.75 11.23 -0.58
C GLN A 365 6.18 12.58 -0.04
N ALA A 366 7.33 12.62 0.64
CA ALA A 366 7.96 13.90 0.94
C ALA A 366 8.18 14.69 -0.38
N PRO A 367 7.91 16.00 -0.43
CA PRO A 367 8.05 16.78 -1.65
C PRO A 367 9.43 16.66 -2.30
N VAL A 368 10.47 16.50 -1.49
CA VAL A 368 11.83 16.28 -2.00
C VAL A 368 11.97 14.89 -2.65
N VAL A 369 11.32 13.86 -2.14
CA VAL A 369 11.34 12.52 -2.76
C VAL A 369 10.56 12.52 -4.07
N ALA A 370 9.42 13.22 -4.11
CA ALA A 370 8.65 13.43 -5.32
C ALA A 370 9.46 14.13 -6.44
N LEU A 371 10.43 14.98 -6.08
CA LEU A 371 11.40 15.59 -7.00
C LEU A 371 12.53 14.62 -7.38
N LEU A 372 13.11 13.92 -6.40
CA LEU A 372 14.29 13.07 -6.61
C LEU A 372 13.99 11.84 -7.47
N LEU A 373 12.77 11.32 -7.42
CA LEU A 373 12.39 10.15 -8.21
C LEU A 373 12.40 10.43 -9.72
N PRO A 374 11.72 11.47 -10.25
CA PRO A 374 11.88 11.89 -11.64
C PRO A 374 13.33 12.23 -12.03
N LEU A 375 14.08 12.86 -11.12
CA LEU A 375 15.49 13.17 -11.36
C LEU A 375 16.34 11.91 -11.53
N ALA A 376 16.10 10.86 -10.72
CA ALA A 376 16.75 9.57 -10.88
C ALA A 376 16.41 8.90 -12.22
N ILE A 377 15.14 8.94 -12.63
CA ILE A 377 14.67 8.37 -13.90
C ILE A 377 15.29 9.12 -15.09
N LEU A 378 15.28 10.44 -15.07
CA LEU A 378 15.89 11.28 -16.12
C LEU A 378 17.43 11.10 -16.18
N GLY A 379 18.03 10.77 -15.03
CA GLY A 379 19.46 10.49 -14.89
C GLY A 379 19.84 9.01 -14.94
N GLU A 380 19.03 8.14 -15.52
CA GLU A 380 19.23 6.66 -15.51
C GLU A 380 20.65 6.25 -15.93
N ARG A 381 21.30 6.96 -16.83
CA ARG A 381 22.66 6.66 -17.28
C ARG A 381 23.70 6.69 -16.13
N ARG A 382 23.43 7.43 -15.06
CA ARG A 382 24.30 7.59 -13.87
C ARG A 382 23.99 6.59 -12.76
N LEU A 383 22.94 5.82 -12.91
CA LEU A 383 22.55 4.77 -11.98
C LEU A 383 23.39 3.51 -12.23
N ASN A 384 23.72 2.78 -11.16
CA ASN A 384 24.28 1.45 -11.29
C ASN A 384 23.21 0.44 -11.76
N ASP A 385 23.63 -0.79 -12.13
CA ASP A 385 22.73 -1.78 -12.71
C ASP A 385 21.58 -2.21 -11.77
N VAL A 386 21.81 -2.21 -10.44
CA VAL A 386 20.77 -2.53 -9.46
C VAL A 386 19.76 -1.39 -9.36
N GLU A 387 20.24 -0.16 -9.32
CA GLU A 387 19.40 1.04 -9.30
C GLU A 387 18.57 1.16 -10.59
N LYS A 388 19.16 0.83 -11.75
CA LYS A 388 18.41 0.72 -13.02
C LYS A 388 17.32 -0.35 -12.93
N ALA A 389 17.60 -1.50 -12.32
CA ALA A 389 16.59 -2.53 -12.11
C ALA A 389 15.46 -2.05 -11.19
N LEU A 390 15.78 -1.31 -10.12
CA LEU A 390 14.78 -0.71 -9.23
C LEU A 390 13.91 0.33 -9.97
N ALA A 391 14.51 1.22 -10.75
CA ALA A 391 13.78 2.21 -11.55
C ALA A 391 12.81 1.53 -12.55
N ARG A 392 13.29 0.50 -13.23
CA ARG A 392 12.48 -0.31 -14.16
C ARG A 392 11.38 -1.07 -13.44
N GLY A 393 11.62 -1.59 -12.24
CA GLY A 393 10.62 -2.25 -11.40
C GLY A 393 9.48 -1.32 -11.01
N ILE A 394 9.79 -0.07 -10.63
CA ILE A 394 8.78 0.95 -10.35
C ILE A 394 7.97 1.28 -11.60
N ALA A 395 8.64 1.54 -12.73
CA ALA A 395 7.99 1.84 -14.00
C ALA A 395 7.11 0.67 -14.48
N LEU A 396 7.62 -0.56 -14.42
CA LEU A 396 6.89 -1.78 -14.78
C LEU A 396 5.66 -1.97 -13.90
N THR A 397 5.78 -1.74 -12.59
CA THR A 397 4.65 -1.83 -11.65
C THR A 397 3.58 -0.81 -11.99
N PHE A 398 3.97 0.45 -12.24
CA PHE A 398 3.01 1.49 -12.61
C PHE A 398 2.32 1.15 -13.93
N PHE A 399 3.07 0.76 -14.97
CA PHE A 399 2.54 0.42 -16.28
C PHE A 399 1.64 -0.82 -16.24
N PHE A 400 2.00 -1.84 -15.46
CA PHE A 400 1.18 -3.03 -15.26
C PHE A 400 -0.21 -2.67 -14.74
N TYR A 401 -0.28 -1.82 -13.72
CA TYR A 401 -1.56 -1.43 -13.13
C TYR A 401 -2.37 -0.45 -13.98
N VAL A 402 -1.80 0.17 -15.01
CA VAL A 402 -2.56 0.87 -16.06
C VAL A 402 -3.42 -0.12 -16.86
N LEU A 403 -2.88 -1.32 -17.12
CA LEU A 403 -3.56 -2.36 -17.88
C LEU A 403 -4.45 -3.27 -17.03
N TYR A 404 -4.28 -3.22 -15.70
CA TYR A 404 -5.03 -4.03 -14.76
C TYR A 404 -6.44 -3.49 -14.58
N GLY A 405 -7.46 -4.32 -14.81
CA GLY A 405 -8.87 -3.88 -14.85
C GLY A 405 -9.48 -3.48 -13.52
N SER A 406 -8.81 -3.78 -12.39
CA SER A 406 -9.28 -3.40 -11.07
C SER A 406 -8.69 -2.07 -10.63
N THR A 407 -9.54 -1.18 -10.13
CA THR A 407 -9.09 0.06 -9.49
C THR A 407 -8.65 -0.21 -8.05
N GLN A 408 -7.77 0.65 -7.51
CA GLN A 408 -7.30 0.49 -6.14
C GLN A 408 -8.39 0.64 -5.06
N GLY A 409 -9.57 1.21 -5.40
CA GLY A 409 -10.57 1.60 -4.42
C GLY A 409 -10.06 2.73 -3.51
N HIS A 410 -10.47 2.75 -2.24
CA HIS A 410 -9.85 3.64 -1.26
C HIS A 410 -8.48 3.10 -0.83
N GLY A 411 -7.58 3.99 -0.44
CA GLY A 411 -6.26 3.65 0.02
C GLY A 411 -5.49 4.88 0.49
N TRP A 412 -4.37 4.64 1.12
CA TRP A 412 -3.49 5.67 1.66
C TRP A 412 -2.36 5.90 0.66
N GLY A 413 -2.52 6.86 -0.22
CA GLY A 413 -1.67 7.05 -1.40
C GLY A 413 -1.98 6.05 -2.51
N TYR A 414 -1.06 5.84 -3.45
CA TYR A 414 -1.21 4.81 -4.47
C TYR A 414 -0.75 3.45 -3.94
N ARG A 415 -1.66 2.70 -3.34
CA ARG A 415 -1.35 1.46 -2.60
C ARG A 415 -0.65 0.38 -3.42
N TYR A 416 -0.91 0.30 -4.73
CA TYR A 416 -0.33 -0.75 -5.58
C TYR A 416 1.18 -0.61 -5.80
N ILE A 417 1.75 0.60 -5.65
CA ILE A 417 3.19 0.80 -5.72
C ILE A 417 3.89 0.71 -4.36
N TYR A 418 3.16 0.47 -3.27
CA TYR A 418 3.74 0.49 -1.92
C TYR A 418 4.95 -0.45 -1.78
N GLY A 419 4.89 -1.64 -2.38
CA GLY A 419 6.00 -2.60 -2.38
C GLY A 419 7.28 -2.10 -3.03
N THR A 420 7.23 -0.98 -3.77
CA THR A 420 8.40 -0.35 -4.43
C THR A 420 8.97 0.84 -3.67
N LEU A 421 8.35 1.28 -2.55
CA LEU A 421 8.80 2.47 -1.80
C LEU A 421 10.25 2.37 -1.33
N GLY A 422 10.71 1.17 -0.96
CA GLY A 422 12.12 0.93 -0.64
C GLY A 422 13.05 1.20 -1.82
N GLY A 423 12.66 0.78 -3.03
CA GLY A 423 13.37 1.09 -4.27
C GLY A 423 13.39 2.59 -4.57
N ALA A 424 12.25 3.28 -4.39
CA ALA A 424 12.16 4.72 -4.54
C ALA A 424 13.08 5.47 -3.56
N ALA A 425 13.15 5.02 -2.31
CA ALA A 425 14.04 5.58 -1.30
C ALA A 425 15.53 5.40 -1.65
N LEU A 426 15.91 4.24 -2.18
CA LEU A 426 17.27 3.98 -2.66
C LEU A 426 17.62 4.86 -3.88
N LEU A 427 16.69 5.03 -4.82
CA LEU A 427 16.85 5.93 -5.96
C LEU A 427 16.93 7.40 -5.53
N ALA A 428 16.18 7.79 -4.50
CA ALA A 428 16.29 9.14 -3.93
C ALA A 428 17.70 9.41 -3.38
N ALA A 429 18.34 8.44 -2.75
CA ALA A 429 19.73 8.58 -2.31
C ALA A 429 20.69 8.77 -3.50
N ALA A 430 20.50 8.04 -4.60
CA ALA A 430 21.26 8.22 -5.83
C ALA A 430 21.05 9.61 -6.45
N ALA A 431 19.81 10.07 -6.53
CA ALA A 431 19.44 11.36 -7.12
C ALA A 431 19.85 12.56 -6.26
N ALA A 432 19.97 12.40 -4.95
CA ALA A 432 20.46 13.47 -4.07
C ALA A 432 21.86 13.96 -4.44
N ARG A 433 22.74 13.07 -4.89
CA ARG A 433 24.04 13.43 -5.46
C ARG A 433 23.87 14.22 -6.75
N MET A 434 23.00 13.77 -7.67
CA MET A 434 22.74 14.49 -8.92
C MET A 434 22.17 15.89 -8.67
N LEU A 435 21.36 16.05 -7.62
CA LEU A 435 20.85 17.34 -7.17
C LEU A 435 22.01 18.22 -6.69
N ALA A 436 22.90 17.69 -5.83
CA ALA A 436 24.04 18.43 -5.28
C ALA A 436 25.01 18.90 -6.37
N GLU A 437 25.29 18.07 -7.37
CA GLU A 437 26.11 18.42 -8.52
C GLU A 437 25.52 19.58 -9.35
N ARG A 438 24.18 19.72 -9.38
CA ARG A 438 23.52 20.77 -10.17
C ARG A 438 23.31 22.08 -9.43
N VAL A 439 22.92 22.02 -8.15
CA VAL A 439 22.55 23.23 -7.38
C VAL A 439 23.55 23.56 -6.27
N GLY A 440 24.65 22.83 -6.17
CA GLY A 440 25.63 22.92 -5.10
C GLY A 440 25.22 22.16 -3.83
N VAL A 441 26.22 21.70 -3.08
CA VAL A 441 26.06 20.84 -1.90
C VAL A 441 25.16 21.49 -0.83
N LEU A 442 25.40 22.79 -0.54
CA LEU A 442 24.65 23.51 0.50
C LEU A 442 23.17 23.69 0.12
N SER A 443 22.89 24.05 -1.15
CA SER A 443 21.51 24.21 -1.65
C SER A 443 20.78 22.88 -1.66
N ALA A 444 21.44 21.82 -2.12
CA ALA A 444 20.88 20.47 -2.08
C ALA A 444 20.56 20.04 -0.64
N ARG A 445 21.47 20.26 0.30
CA ARG A 445 21.24 20.00 1.73
C ARG A 445 20.02 20.75 2.26
N ARG A 446 19.89 22.03 1.97
CA ARG A 446 18.73 22.84 2.36
C ARG A 446 17.42 22.25 1.79
N LEU A 447 17.38 21.95 0.50
CA LEU A 447 16.21 21.35 -0.15
C LEU A 447 15.84 20.01 0.48
N LEU A 448 16.82 19.12 0.72
CA LEU A 448 16.58 17.82 1.36
C LEU A 448 16.04 18.00 2.79
N THR A 449 16.64 18.89 3.58
CA THR A 449 16.20 19.14 4.95
C THR A 449 14.82 19.77 4.99
N TRP A 450 14.56 20.81 4.21
CA TRP A 450 13.24 21.46 4.19
C TRP A 450 12.14 20.58 3.62
N GLY A 451 12.43 19.83 2.54
CA GLY A 451 11.45 18.90 1.98
C GLY A 451 11.11 17.74 2.93
N GLY A 452 12.10 17.24 3.66
CA GLY A 452 11.88 16.23 4.71
C GLY A 452 11.12 16.80 5.92
N ALA A 453 11.51 18.00 6.40
CA ALA A 453 10.84 18.68 7.51
C ALA A 453 9.39 19.03 7.16
N LEU A 454 9.12 19.54 5.97
CA LEU A 454 7.77 19.83 5.48
C LEU A 454 6.89 18.57 5.50
N SER A 455 7.47 17.43 5.11
CA SER A 455 6.72 16.17 5.20
C SER A 455 6.49 15.75 6.66
N LEU A 456 7.52 15.77 7.48
CA LEU A 456 7.44 15.29 8.86
C LEU A 456 6.48 16.12 9.73
N PHE A 457 6.53 17.46 9.59
CA PHE A 457 5.79 18.37 10.46
C PHE A 457 4.47 18.89 9.86
N VAL A 458 4.24 18.72 8.56
CA VAL A 458 3.01 19.20 7.91
C VAL A 458 2.29 18.06 7.19
N LEU A 459 2.94 17.40 6.22
CA LEU A 459 2.25 16.42 5.37
C LEU A 459 1.84 15.16 6.16
N ILE A 460 2.72 14.56 6.95
CA ILE A 460 2.40 13.36 7.74
C ILE A 460 1.30 13.65 8.76
N PRO A 461 1.37 14.70 9.60
CA PRO A 461 0.26 15.04 10.50
C PRO A 461 -1.06 15.28 9.78
N LEU A 462 -1.05 15.98 8.63
CA LEU A 462 -2.23 16.18 7.81
C LEU A 462 -2.83 14.84 7.35
N ARG A 463 -1.99 13.93 6.82
CA ARG A 463 -2.45 12.62 6.33
C ARG A 463 -2.95 11.72 7.46
N LEU A 464 -2.32 11.76 8.63
CA LEU A 464 -2.79 11.03 9.83
C LEU A 464 -4.16 11.55 10.28
N TRP A 465 -4.34 12.86 10.32
CA TRP A 465 -5.64 13.48 10.65
C TRP A 465 -6.73 13.10 9.62
N GLN A 466 -6.42 13.15 8.33
CA GLN A 466 -7.34 12.74 7.26
C GLN A 466 -7.73 11.25 7.40
N ALA A 467 -6.75 10.40 7.69
CA ALA A 467 -6.96 8.97 7.87
C ALA A 467 -7.85 8.69 9.09
N GLU A 468 -7.54 9.30 10.24
CA GLU A 468 -8.35 9.15 11.47
C GLU A 468 -9.79 9.58 11.25
N ARG A 469 -9.99 10.75 10.65
CA ARG A 469 -11.32 11.27 10.38
C ARG A 469 -12.17 10.37 9.47
N PHE A 470 -11.51 9.67 8.55
CA PHE A 470 -12.17 8.71 7.66
C PHE A 470 -12.46 7.38 8.35
N VAL A 471 -11.54 6.87 9.16
CA VAL A 471 -11.65 5.55 9.81
C VAL A 471 -12.62 5.55 10.99
N ARG A 472 -12.59 6.62 11.80
CA ARG A 472 -13.31 6.71 13.08
C ARG A 472 -14.80 6.35 13.00
N PRO A 473 -15.61 6.83 12.03
CA PRO A 473 -17.03 6.48 11.96
C PRO A 473 -17.28 4.97 11.78
N PHE A 474 -16.46 4.30 10.96
CA PHE A 474 -16.57 2.86 10.73
C PHE A 474 -16.15 2.04 11.94
N ALA A 475 -15.08 2.45 12.60
CA ALA A 475 -14.62 1.82 13.84
C ALA A 475 -15.67 2.00 14.96
N ALA A 476 -16.24 3.20 15.11
CA ALA A 476 -17.28 3.49 16.09
C ALA A 476 -18.56 2.67 15.83
N ALA A 477 -19.01 2.58 14.57
CA ALA A 477 -20.16 1.78 14.20
C ALA A 477 -19.93 0.28 14.48
N SER A 478 -18.77 -0.25 14.13
CA SER A 478 -18.42 -1.65 14.41
C SER A 478 -18.38 -1.94 15.93
N ALA A 479 -17.78 -1.03 16.71
CA ALA A 479 -17.73 -1.14 18.17
C ALA A 479 -19.14 -1.05 18.80
N HIS A 480 -19.99 -0.16 18.29
CA HIS A 480 -21.39 -0.04 18.74
C HIS A 480 -22.15 -1.34 18.50
N LEU A 481 -22.06 -1.91 17.28
CA LEU A 481 -22.72 -3.18 16.96
C LEU A 481 -22.25 -4.32 17.89
N ALA A 482 -20.96 -4.40 18.17
CA ALA A 482 -20.40 -5.41 19.07
C ALA A 482 -20.84 -5.25 20.53
N ALA A 483 -21.20 -4.05 20.96
CA ALA A 483 -21.62 -3.75 22.32
C ALA A 483 -23.12 -3.98 22.60
N ILE A 484 -23.92 -4.18 21.56
CA ILE A 484 -25.36 -4.44 21.72
C ILE A 484 -25.59 -5.84 22.30
N ASP A 485 -26.24 -5.93 23.45
CA ASP A 485 -26.66 -7.22 24.03
C ASP A 485 -27.81 -7.81 23.21
N ALA A 486 -27.46 -8.67 22.26
CA ALA A 486 -28.36 -9.39 21.38
C ALA A 486 -27.71 -10.70 20.91
N ASP A 487 -28.49 -11.64 20.44
CA ASP A 487 -27.95 -12.82 19.75
C ASP A 487 -27.75 -12.53 18.26
N VAL A 488 -28.65 -11.74 17.68
CA VAL A 488 -28.66 -11.39 16.27
C VAL A 488 -28.96 -9.90 16.10
N LEU A 489 -28.17 -9.24 15.25
CA LEU A 489 -28.37 -7.86 14.84
C LEU A 489 -28.69 -7.79 13.35
N ALA A 490 -29.90 -7.43 13.00
CA ALA A 490 -30.26 -7.14 11.63
C ALA A 490 -29.97 -5.65 11.34
N VAL A 491 -29.02 -5.37 10.45
CA VAL A 491 -28.53 -4.02 10.18
C VAL A 491 -29.04 -3.51 8.85
N GLU A 492 -29.55 -2.29 8.81
CA GLU A 492 -29.99 -1.60 7.59
C GLU A 492 -28.79 -1.12 6.75
N THR A 493 -28.03 -2.07 6.20
CA THR A 493 -26.78 -1.80 5.50
C THR A 493 -26.92 -1.03 4.20
N ALA A 494 -28.07 -1.16 3.49
CA ALA A 494 -28.29 -0.52 2.18
C ALA A 494 -28.47 1.00 2.25
N ALA A 495 -28.81 1.53 3.43
CA ALA A 495 -29.11 2.94 3.64
C ALA A 495 -27.87 3.78 4.03
N VAL A 496 -26.71 3.15 4.30
CA VAL A 496 -25.48 3.84 4.64
C VAL A 496 -24.33 3.45 3.71
N TRP A 497 -23.43 4.39 3.53
CA TRP A 497 -22.25 4.20 2.68
C TRP A 497 -21.33 3.13 3.24
N TYR A 498 -20.94 2.14 2.42
CA TYR A 498 -20.20 0.94 2.84
C TYR A 498 -20.86 0.15 3.99
N GLY A 499 -22.17 0.30 4.18
CA GLY A 499 -22.88 -0.40 5.25
C GLY A 499 -22.77 -1.91 5.17
N ARG A 500 -22.62 -2.49 3.97
CA ARG A 500 -22.39 -3.94 3.82
C ARG A 500 -21.08 -4.40 4.50
N ASP A 501 -20.08 -3.55 4.58
CA ASP A 501 -18.79 -3.83 5.21
C ASP A 501 -18.88 -3.89 6.75
N LEU A 502 -20.05 -3.54 7.33
CA LEU A 502 -20.34 -3.73 8.76
C LEU A 502 -20.70 -5.18 9.09
N VAL A 503 -21.01 -6.03 8.10
CA VAL A 503 -21.20 -7.47 8.31
C VAL A 503 -19.83 -8.13 8.48
N ARG A 504 -19.34 -8.12 9.73
CA ARG A 504 -17.99 -8.56 10.12
C ARG A 504 -18.02 -9.74 11.07
N ASN A 505 -18.85 -10.71 10.75
CA ASN A 505 -18.91 -11.94 11.53
C ASN A 505 -17.57 -12.65 11.51
N ASP A 506 -17.19 -13.19 12.66
CA ASP A 506 -16.05 -14.10 12.76
C ASP A 506 -16.37 -15.49 12.14
N PRO A 507 -15.35 -16.33 11.94
CA PRO A 507 -15.57 -17.66 11.35
C PRO A 507 -16.52 -18.58 12.12
N ALA A 508 -16.70 -18.36 13.43
CA ALA A 508 -17.56 -19.17 14.29
C ALA A 508 -18.99 -18.62 14.42
N LEU A 509 -19.27 -17.44 13.82
CA LEU A 509 -20.53 -16.70 14.01
C LEU A 509 -20.82 -16.45 15.50
N SER A 510 -19.82 -15.89 16.20
CA SER A 510 -19.97 -15.49 17.60
C SER A 510 -21.03 -14.41 17.77
N ARG A 511 -21.66 -14.35 18.93
CA ARG A 511 -22.70 -13.36 19.22
C ARG A 511 -22.11 -11.97 19.51
N PRO A 512 -22.80 -10.91 19.09
CA PRO A 512 -23.99 -10.90 18.24
C PRO A 512 -23.67 -11.25 16.78
N VAL A 513 -24.47 -12.10 16.14
CA VAL A 513 -24.35 -12.37 14.71
C VAL A 513 -24.94 -11.21 13.94
N ILE A 514 -24.14 -10.59 13.08
CA ILE A 514 -24.54 -9.43 12.27
C ILE A 514 -25.13 -9.91 10.95
N VAL A 515 -26.37 -9.55 10.70
CA VAL A 515 -27.13 -9.91 9.51
C VAL A 515 -27.34 -8.66 8.65
N ASN A 516 -27.05 -8.77 7.36
CA ASN A 516 -27.45 -7.75 6.38
C ASN A 516 -28.99 -7.77 6.22
N GLY A 517 -29.67 -6.85 6.89
CA GLY A 517 -31.13 -6.77 6.87
C GLY A 517 -31.72 -6.60 5.47
N SER A 518 -30.97 -5.94 4.56
CA SER A 518 -31.40 -5.73 3.17
C SER A 518 -31.41 -6.99 2.30
N MET A 519 -30.80 -8.08 2.77
CA MET A 519 -30.76 -9.36 2.07
C MET A 519 -31.75 -10.40 2.65
N LEU A 520 -32.47 -10.04 3.70
CA LEU A 520 -33.51 -10.91 4.27
C LEU A 520 -34.81 -10.78 3.46
N SER A 521 -35.37 -11.93 3.09
CA SER A 521 -36.75 -12.00 2.64
C SER A 521 -37.73 -11.90 3.81
N GLY A 522 -39.02 -11.66 3.55
CA GLY A 522 -40.05 -11.70 4.61
C GLY A 522 -40.07 -13.03 5.38
N MET A 523 -39.90 -14.17 4.69
CA MET A 523 -39.78 -15.47 5.33
C MET A 523 -38.51 -15.57 6.19
N GLY A 524 -37.40 -15.03 5.73
CA GLY A 524 -36.16 -14.98 6.50
C GLY A 524 -36.30 -14.17 7.79
N TRP A 525 -37.00 -13.03 7.72
CA TRP A 525 -37.33 -12.23 8.90
C TRP A 525 -38.17 -13.00 9.91
N ASN A 526 -39.23 -13.65 9.45
CA ASN A 526 -40.12 -14.43 10.32
C ASN A 526 -39.38 -15.57 10.99
N ALA A 527 -38.54 -16.30 10.25
CA ALA A 527 -37.75 -17.40 10.80
C ALA A 527 -36.74 -16.93 11.87
N LEU A 528 -36.08 -15.79 11.66
CA LEU A 528 -35.18 -15.21 12.67
C LEU A 528 -35.95 -14.71 13.90
N HIS A 529 -37.10 -14.07 13.68
CA HIS A 529 -37.95 -13.57 14.76
C HIS A 529 -38.54 -14.73 15.62
N GLU A 530 -39.00 -15.77 14.96
CA GLU A 530 -39.50 -16.99 15.65
C GLU A 530 -38.42 -17.65 16.52
N ARG A 531 -37.20 -17.72 15.98
CA ARG A 531 -36.09 -18.38 16.66
C ARG A 531 -35.46 -17.57 17.79
N TYR A 532 -35.26 -16.27 17.59
CA TYR A 532 -34.49 -15.43 18.51
C TYR A 532 -35.36 -14.44 19.31
N GLY A 533 -36.61 -14.22 18.90
CA GLY A 533 -37.57 -13.35 19.62
C GLY A 533 -36.97 -12.00 20.04
N GLY A 534 -37.07 -11.67 21.32
CA GLY A 534 -36.52 -10.43 21.87
C GLY A 534 -34.99 -10.31 21.83
N ARG A 535 -34.25 -11.38 21.49
CA ARG A 535 -32.80 -11.38 21.29
C ARG A 535 -32.38 -11.02 19.85
N LEU A 536 -33.35 -10.85 18.93
CA LEU A 536 -33.16 -10.24 17.60
C LEU A 536 -33.42 -8.75 17.70
N LYS A 537 -32.41 -7.92 17.38
CA LYS A 537 -32.56 -6.46 17.34
C LYS A 537 -32.34 -5.93 15.94
N LEU A 538 -33.15 -4.93 15.57
CA LEU A 538 -32.98 -4.16 14.33
C LEU A 538 -32.13 -2.92 14.63
N VAL A 539 -31.01 -2.76 13.92
CA VAL A 539 -30.19 -1.54 13.94
C VAL A 539 -30.54 -0.70 12.71
N LYS A 540 -31.13 0.45 12.96
CA LYS A 540 -31.56 1.36 11.91
C LYS A 540 -30.40 2.19 11.36
N ALA A 541 -30.53 2.62 10.12
CA ALA A 541 -29.53 3.50 9.50
C ALA A 541 -29.30 4.81 10.26
N ASP A 542 -30.33 5.35 10.94
CA ASP A 542 -30.22 6.58 11.74
C ASP A 542 -29.21 6.44 12.89
N GLU A 543 -29.18 5.29 13.55
CA GLU A 543 -28.20 5.00 14.60
C GLU A 543 -26.76 5.04 14.06
N LEU A 544 -26.56 4.45 12.87
CA LEU A 544 -25.26 4.43 12.20
C LEU A 544 -24.83 5.83 11.71
N VAL A 545 -25.79 6.62 11.21
CA VAL A 545 -25.57 8.01 10.80
C VAL A 545 -25.20 8.88 11.99
N ALA A 546 -25.81 8.68 13.14
CA ALA A 546 -25.43 9.38 14.38
C ALA A 546 -23.99 9.12 14.82
N LEU A 547 -23.41 7.96 14.43
CA LEU A 547 -21.99 7.61 14.64
C LEU A 547 -21.05 8.20 13.57
N GLY A 548 -21.58 8.94 12.60
CA GLY A 548 -20.84 9.62 11.56
C GLY A 548 -20.79 8.91 10.22
N LEU A 549 -21.48 7.78 10.03
CA LEU A 549 -21.60 7.17 8.72
C LEU A 549 -22.51 8.02 7.82
N ARG A 550 -22.16 8.08 6.52
CA ARG A 550 -22.92 8.85 5.56
C ARG A 550 -24.18 8.08 5.11
N ARG A 551 -25.33 8.75 5.16
CA ARG A 551 -26.57 8.21 4.60
C ARG A 551 -26.49 8.18 3.06
N LEU A 552 -26.92 7.09 2.46
CA LEU A 552 -27.15 7.01 1.02
C LEU A 552 -28.53 7.56 0.66
N PRO A 553 -28.67 8.27 -0.48
CA PRO A 553 -29.98 8.65 -0.97
C PRO A 553 -30.85 7.41 -1.22
N PRO A 554 -32.16 7.50 -1.01
CA PRO A 554 -33.09 6.41 -1.32
C PRO A 554 -32.87 5.93 -2.77
N ARG A 555 -32.97 4.62 -2.99
CA ARG A 555 -32.98 4.10 -4.36
C ARG A 555 -34.22 4.63 -5.06
N VAL A 556 -34.05 5.54 -6.00
CA VAL A 556 -35.09 5.78 -7.00
C VAL A 556 -35.23 4.45 -7.75
N ARG A 557 -36.33 3.73 -7.53
CA ARG A 557 -36.67 2.62 -8.43
C ARG A 557 -36.82 3.25 -9.80
N ALA A 558 -36.01 2.84 -10.76
CA ALA A 558 -36.28 3.17 -12.14
C ALA A 558 -37.71 2.70 -12.45
N PRO A 559 -38.51 3.54 -13.15
CA PRO A 559 -39.88 3.21 -13.50
C PRO A 559 -39.96 1.92 -14.32
#